data_796d58d475b079a42d174de40ccc6244
#
_entry.id   796d58d475b079a42d174de40ccc6244
#
_cell.length_a   1.000
_cell.length_b   1.000
_cell.length_c   1.000
_cell.angle_alpha   90.00
_cell.angle_beta   90.00
_cell.angle_gamma   90.00
#
_symmetry.space_group_name_H-M   'P 1'
#
loop_
_entity.id
_entity.type
_entity.pdbx_description
1 polymer ?
#
loop_
_entity_poly.entity_id
_entity_poly.type
_entity_poly.pdbx_seq_one_letter_code
_entity_poly.pdbx_strand_id
1 'polypeptide(L)'
;MGLTDRLQHAWNAFLGRDPTKTYRDYGPGSSSHPGRTRHVRGHDRSMVTSALNRIAVDVASIDIEHVRLDENGRYKETIPSYLNECLTVEANIDQTAQSFKTDAVFTMLDEGTVALVPVDTTVDATRSNAFDIQTLRVGTVSEWYPKHVKVNVYNENTGHREEVILPKSMVALVENPFLHIMNTPNSYYQKLLQKIKMLDVIDEQSASGKLDLIIQLPYVIKSDARRQQAEARRKDIEMQLSGSRYGIAYTDGTEKITQLNRSVENNLFNQVEYYMKQWMNQIGIPESVLDGTADEATMLNYQNRTLEPIISAITDEMKRKFLTKTARTKGQSIMFFKDPFALVPVNQMADIADKFTRNEILTSNEIRQIMGFKPSDDPKADELVNSNMPQEDTGVVPPGEEAPAEESGSGGIGDTLLSELD
;
A
#
# COMPACT_ATOMS: atom_id res chain seq x y z
N MET A 1 -20.85 15.13 31.76
CA MET A 1 -21.00 14.41 30.48
C MET A 1 -20.34 13.05 30.62
N GLY A 2 -21.12 12.00 30.45
CA GLY A 2 -20.61 10.63 30.53
C GLY A 2 -19.71 10.30 29.35
N LEU A 3 -18.90 9.23 29.46
CA LEU A 3 -18.03 8.78 28.37
C LEU A 3 -18.85 8.42 27.12
N THR A 4 -20.05 7.91 27.32
CA THR A 4 -21.04 7.60 26.28
C THR A 4 -21.50 8.86 25.52
N ASP A 5 -21.74 9.98 26.23
CA ASP A 5 -22.14 11.22 25.61
C ASP A 5 -21.02 11.84 24.75
N ARG A 6 -19.77 11.70 25.21
CA ARG A 6 -18.61 12.17 24.46
C ARG A 6 -18.36 11.34 23.19
N LEU A 7 -18.60 10.05 23.26
CA LEU A 7 -18.50 9.15 22.09
C LEU A 7 -19.63 9.42 21.08
N GLN A 8 -20.83 9.70 21.57
CA GLN A 8 -21.97 10.03 20.73
C GLN A 8 -21.79 11.41 20.06
N HIS A 9 -21.24 12.38 20.78
CA HIS A 9 -20.87 13.69 20.20
C HIS A 9 -19.72 13.58 19.19
N ALA A 10 -18.70 12.75 19.46
CA ALA A 10 -17.61 12.52 18.53
C ALA A 10 -18.11 11.88 17.23
N TRP A 11 -19.01 10.89 17.34
CA TRP A 11 -19.60 10.23 16.19
C TRP A 11 -20.57 11.13 15.42
N ASN A 12 -21.44 11.87 16.12
CA ASN A 12 -22.34 12.84 15.49
C ASN A 12 -21.58 14.01 14.85
N ALA A 13 -20.46 14.43 15.45
CA ALA A 13 -19.58 15.45 14.89
C ALA A 13 -18.91 14.96 13.61
N PHE A 14 -18.54 13.69 13.57
CA PHE A 14 -17.95 13.03 12.40
C PHE A 14 -18.96 12.89 11.25
N LEU A 15 -20.21 12.58 11.56
CA LEU A 15 -21.32 12.47 10.60
C LEU A 15 -21.95 13.83 10.22
N GLY A 16 -21.42 14.96 10.68
CA GLY A 16 -22.01 16.27 10.42
C GLY A 16 -23.41 16.48 11.01
N ARG A 17 -23.88 15.59 11.88
CA ARG A 17 -25.22 15.62 12.49
C ARG A 17 -25.28 16.39 13.82
N ASP A 18 -24.18 17.00 14.23
CA ASP A 18 -24.17 17.83 15.46
C ASP A 18 -24.75 19.21 15.13
N PRO A 19 -25.92 19.59 15.69
CA PRO A 19 -26.62 20.82 15.34
C PRO A 19 -25.90 22.10 15.77
N THR A 20 -24.78 22.00 16.47
CA THR A 20 -24.03 23.14 17.01
C THR A 20 -22.87 23.61 16.10
N LYS A 21 -22.58 22.93 14.98
CA LYS A 21 -21.48 23.34 14.08
C LYS A 21 -21.99 24.21 12.94
N THR A 22 -21.62 25.49 12.96
CA THR A 22 -21.75 26.41 11.82
C THR A 22 -20.80 26.02 10.70
N TYR A 23 -21.34 25.83 9.52
CA TYR A 23 -20.60 25.64 8.28
C TYR A 23 -19.64 26.82 8.07
N ARG A 24 -18.35 26.58 8.05
CA ARG A 24 -17.37 27.59 7.62
C ARG A 24 -17.16 27.42 6.12
N ASP A 25 -17.73 28.36 5.38
CA ASP A 25 -17.48 28.51 3.96
C ASP A 25 -15.99 28.91 3.76
N TYR A 26 -15.19 27.98 3.30
CA TYR A 26 -13.81 28.27 2.88
C TYR A 26 -13.89 28.84 1.46
N GLY A 27 -13.80 30.16 1.34
CA GLY A 27 -13.78 30.86 0.06
C GLY A 27 -12.69 30.34 -0.90
N PRO A 28 -12.79 30.62 -2.21
CA PRO A 28 -11.88 30.15 -3.24
C PRO A 28 -10.47 30.75 -3.03
N GLY A 29 -9.60 30.00 -2.38
CA GLY A 29 -8.22 30.42 -2.06
C GLY A 29 -7.50 29.55 -1.04
N SER A 30 -8.20 28.65 -0.38
CA SER A 30 -7.58 27.68 0.53
C SER A 30 -6.95 26.54 -0.28
N SER A 31 -5.65 26.60 -0.50
CA SER A 31 -4.86 25.55 -1.15
C SER A 31 -4.55 24.37 -0.23
N SER A 32 -5.40 24.08 0.76
CA SER A 32 -5.27 22.90 1.59
C SER A 32 -5.80 21.68 0.82
N HIS A 33 -4.93 20.74 0.51
CA HIS A 33 -5.31 19.41 0.05
C HIS A 33 -5.75 18.60 1.27
N PRO A 34 -7.04 18.44 1.52
CA PRO A 34 -7.59 18.03 2.81
C PRO A 34 -7.23 16.61 3.26
N GLY A 35 -6.80 15.74 2.40
CA GLY A 35 -6.51 14.34 2.75
C GLY A 35 -5.03 14.01 2.91
N ARG A 36 -4.13 14.87 2.45
CA ARG A 36 -2.73 14.51 2.19
C ARG A 36 -1.69 15.27 3.00
N THR A 37 -2.06 16.14 3.92
CA THR A 37 -1.07 16.68 4.84
C THR A 37 -0.62 15.59 5.80
N ARG A 38 0.20 14.70 5.27
CA ARG A 38 1.07 13.90 6.08
C ARG A 38 1.99 14.85 6.80
N HIS A 39 2.00 14.79 8.12
CA HIS A 39 3.12 15.31 8.85
C HIS A 39 4.35 14.51 8.40
N VAL A 40 5.03 14.99 7.37
CA VAL A 40 6.40 14.61 7.14
C VAL A 40 7.12 15.10 8.40
N ARG A 41 7.27 14.18 9.36
CA ARG A 41 8.11 14.43 10.53
C ARG A 41 9.52 14.61 9.98
N GLY A 42 9.87 15.87 9.82
CA GLY A 42 11.10 16.48 9.39
C GLY A 42 12.24 15.56 8.96
N HIS A 43 12.84 15.97 7.86
CA HIS A 43 14.10 15.54 7.28
C HIS A 43 14.01 14.34 6.31
N ASP A 44 14.64 14.55 5.20
CA ASP A 44 14.65 13.73 4.00
C ASP A 44 14.94 12.24 4.27
N ARG A 45 13.88 11.52 4.58
CA ARG A 45 13.82 10.06 4.54
C ARG A 45 13.61 9.58 3.09
N SER A 46 14.08 10.32 2.10
CA SER A 46 13.70 10.11 0.70
C SER A 46 13.88 8.65 0.25
N MET A 47 15.00 8.03 0.61
CA MET A 47 15.28 6.63 0.26
C MET A 47 14.34 5.66 0.97
N VAL A 48 14.11 5.83 2.27
CA VAL A 48 13.20 4.99 3.06
C VAL A 48 11.75 5.20 2.61
N THR A 49 11.35 6.45 2.44
CA THR A 49 10.02 6.82 1.97
C THR A 49 9.73 6.26 0.57
N SER A 50 10.72 6.24 -0.31
CA SER A 50 10.60 5.65 -1.64
C SER A 50 10.31 4.14 -1.57
N ALA A 51 11.04 3.39 -0.74
CA ALA A 51 10.81 1.97 -0.54
C ALA A 51 9.43 1.68 0.08
N LEU A 52 9.04 2.42 1.13
CA LEU A 52 7.72 2.28 1.74
C LEU A 52 6.58 2.62 0.76
N ASN A 53 6.77 3.67 -0.04
CA ASN A 53 5.80 4.07 -1.05
C ASN A 53 5.69 3.01 -2.16
N ARG A 54 6.81 2.39 -2.56
CA ARG A 54 6.77 1.29 -3.54
C ARG A 54 5.92 0.13 -3.03
N ILE A 55 6.17 -0.34 -1.80
CA ILE A 55 5.33 -1.39 -1.19
C ILE A 55 3.86 -0.96 -1.15
N ALA A 56 3.59 0.27 -0.72
CA ALA A 56 2.23 0.75 -0.58
C ALA A 56 1.47 0.78 -1.92
N VAL A 57 2.14 1.19 -3.00
CA VAL A 57 1.57 1.18 -4.35
C VAL A 57 1.34 -0.25 -4.85
N ASP A 58 2.30 -1.14 -4.62
CA ASP A 58 2.21 -2.54 -5.06
C ASP A 58 1.10 -3.30 -4.31
N VAL A 59 0.96 -3.10 -2.99
CA VAL A 59 -0.16 -3.67 -2.22
C VAL A 59 -1.50 -3.08 -2.67
N ALA A 60 -1.55 -1.78 -2.96
CA ALA A 60 -2.77 -1.11 -3.38
C ALA A 60 -3.27 -1.56 -4.77
N SER A 61 -2.39 -2.12 -5.60
CA SER A 61 -2.76 -2.70 -6.89
C SER A 61 -3.47 -4.06 -6.78
N ILE A 62 -3.41 -4.70 -5.61
CA ILE A 62 -4.09 -5.98 -5.37
C ILE A 62 -5.57 -5.69 -5.10
N ASP A 63 -6.43 -6.44 -5.80
CA ASP A 63 -7.87 -6.30 -5.65
C ASP A 63 -8.35 -6.93 -4.35
N ILE A 64 -9.11 -6.14 -3.57
CA ILE A 64 -9.77 -6.58 -2.34
C ILE A 64 -11.26 -6.45 -2.56
N GLU A 65 -12.00 -7.53 -2.32
CA GLU A 65 -13.44 -7.55 -2.53
C GLU A 65 -14.21 -8.11 -1.34
N HIS A 66 -15.45 -7.64 -1.18
CA HIS A 66 -16.44 -8.22 -0.28
C HIS A 66 -17.16 -9.36 -1.02
N VAL A 67 -16.95 -10.58 -0.56
CA VAL A 67 -17.37 -11.80 -1.26
C VAL A 67 -18.25 -12.70 -0.42
N ARG A 68 -18.95 -13.61 -1.11
CA ARG A 68 -19.60 -14.77 -0.49
C ARG A 68 -18.85 -16.02 -0.84
N LEU A 69 -18.64 -16.85 0.17
CA LEU A 69 -18.03 -18.17 0.06
C LEU A 69 -19.11 -19.25 0.01
N ASP A 70 -18.78 -20.36 -0.61
CA ASP A 70 -19.57 -21.60 -0.56
C ASP A 70 -19.38 -22.35 0.78
N GLU A 71 -20.03 -23.51 0.92
CA GLU A 71 -19.92 -24.35 2.11
C GLU A 71 -18.50 -24.91 2.34
N ASN A 72 -17.67 -24.95 1.29
CA ASN A 72 -16.28 -25.41 1.33
C ASN A 72 -15.28 -24.26 1.54
N GLY A 73 -15.76 -23.03 1.74
CA GLY A 73 -14.91 -21.86 1.91
C GLY A 73 -14.28 -21.32 0.62
N ARG A 74 -14.78 -21.70 -0.56
CA ARG A 74 -14.33 -21.23 -1.87
C ARG A 74 -15.10 -19.99 -2.28
N TYR A 75 -14.50 -19.14 -3.08
CA TYR A 75 -15.16 -18.00 -3.69
C TYR A 75 -16.39 -18.43 -4.48
N LYS A 76 -17.50 -17.76 -4.26
CA LYS A 76 -18.77 -18.01 -4.94
C LYS A 76 -19.19 -16.80 -5.78
N GLU A 77 -19.25 -15.63 -5.16
CA GLU A 77 -19.72 -14.41 -5.81
C GLU A 77 -19.23 -13.17 -5.06
N THR A 78 -19.05 -12.05 -5.76
CA THR A 78 -18.81 -10.74 -5.17
C THR A 78 -20.14 -10.13 -4.72
N ILE A 79 -20.17 -9.58 -3.51
CA ILE A 79 -21.36 -8.96 -2.92
C ILE A 79 -21.40 -7.48 -3.33
N PRO A 80 -22.44 -7.01 -4.02
CA PRO A 80 -22.60 -5.59 -4.35
C PRO A 80 -23.03 -4.82 -3.09
N SER A 81 -22.09 -4.45 -2.25
CA SER A 81 -22.28 -3.66 -1.03
C SER A 81 -21.53 -2.34 -1.13
N TYR A 82 -21.92 -1.35 -0.34
CA TYR A 82 -21.17 -0.10 -0.23
C TYR A 82 -19.74 -0.34 0.25
N LEU A 83 -19.53 -1.32 1.13
CA LEU A 83 -18.18 -1.72 1.52
C LEU A 83 -17.36 -2.19 0.32
N ASN A 84 -17.95 -2.97 -0.60
CA ASN A 84 -17.24 -3.39 -1.82
C ASN A 84 -16.90 -2.20 -2.71
N GLU A 85 -17.80 -1.24 -2.84
CA GLU A 85 -17.56 0.01 -3.58
C GLU A 85 -16.40 0.81 -2.99
N CYS A 86 -16.32 0.89 -1.63
CA CYS A 86 -15.19 1.50 -0.94
C CYS A 86 -13.85 0.83 -1.23
N LEU A 87 -13.84 -0.48 -1.49
CA LEU A 87 -12.61 -1.24 -1.72
C LEU A 87 -12.18 -1.29 -3.18
N THR A 88 -13.12 -1.08 -4.12
CA THR A 88 -12.89 -1.23 -5.56
C THR A 88 -12.91 0.08 -6.33
N VAL A 89 -13.75 1.04 -5.94
CA VAL A 89 -13.98 2.28 -6.69
C VAL A 89 -13.58 3.52 -5.89
N GLU A 90 -14.36 3.87 -4.88
CA GLU A 90 -14.22 5.13 -4.14
C GLU A 90 -14.37 4.89 -2.63
N ALA A 91 -13.29 5.10 -1.88
CA ALA A 91 -13.32 4.93 -0.43
C ALA A 91 -13.98 6.11 0.31
N ASN A 92 -13.85 7.30 -0.24
CA ASN A 92 -14.46 8.54 0.26
C ASN A 92 -14.32 9.64 -0.81
N ILE A 93 -15.00 10.79 -0.60
CA ILE A 93 -15.03 11.92 -1.54
C ILE A 93 -13.65 12.44 -1.98
N ASP A 94 -12.59 12.19 -1.22
CA ASP A 94 -11.23 12.67 -1.50
C ASP A 94 -10.32 11.57 -2.09
N GLN A 95 -10.69 10.29 -1.98
CA GLN A 95 -9.79 9.17 -2.26
C GLN A 95 -10.48 8.05 -3.02
N THR A 96 -9.89 7.65 -4.14
CA THR A 96 -10.21 6.38 -4.79
C THR A 96 -9.85 5.20 -3.90
N ALA A 97 -10.40 4.02 -4.14
CA ALA A 97 -10.06 2.80 -3.42
C ALA A 97 -8.55 2.53 -3.41
N GLN A 98 -7.87 2.70 -4.55
CA GLN A 98 -6.43 2.54 -4.66
C GLN A 98 -5.65 3.56 -3.82
N SER A 99 -6.05 4.84 -3.86
CA SER A 99 -5.42 5.89 -3.06
C SER A 99 -5.60 5.66 -1.57
N PHE A 100 -6.77 5.19 -1.14
CA PHE A 100 -7.05 4.80 0.22
C PHE A 100 -6.18 3.61 0.67
N LYS A 101 -6.09 2.55 -0.14
CA LYS A 101 -5.22 1.39 0.15
C LYS A 101 -3.75 1.82 0.27
N THR A 102 -3.27 2.66 -0.64
CA THR A 102 -1.90 3.20 -0.59
C THR A 102 -1.65 3.96 0.71
N ASP A 103 -2.56 4.85 1.11
CA ASP A 103 -2.43 5.64 2.34
C ASP A 103 -2.50 4.75 3.59
N ALA A 104 -3.36 3.75 3.61
CA ALA A 104 -3.48 2.77 4.70
C ALA A 104 -2.18 1.97 4.89
N VAL A 105 -1.64 1.40 3.82
CA VAL A 105 -0.41 0.60 3.86
C VAL A 105 0.79 1.45 4.27
N PHE A 106 0.94 2.61 3.65
CA PHE A 106 2.05 3.48 4.00
C PHE A 106 1.99 3.93 5.46
N THR A 107 0.82 4.33 5.95
CA THR A 107 0.63 4.74 7.35
C THR A 107 0.93 3.57 8.31
N MET A 108 0.49 2.36 7.97
CA MET A 108 0.76 1.16 8.75
C MET A 108 2.26 0.86 8.83
N LEU A 109 2.98 0.97 7.73
CA LEU A 109 4.42 0.71 7.69
C LEU A 109 5.23 1.78 8.44
N ASP A 110 4.85 3.05 8.31
CA ASP A 110 5.55 4.18 8.96
C ASP A 110 5.27 4.25 10.48
N GLU A 111 4.01 4.17 10.88
CA GLU A 111 3.60 4.32 12.29
C GLU A 111 3.52 2.99 13.05
N GLY A 112 3.63 1.85 12.36
CA GLY A 112 3.51 0.50 12.92
C GLY A 112 2.08 0.02 13.08
N THR A 113 1.09 0.90 13.04
CA THR A 113 -0.34 0.58 13.13
C THR A 113 -1.15 1.60 12.37
N VAL A 114 -2.21 1.16 11.70
CA VAL A 114 -3.18 2.03 11.04
C VAL A 114 -4.59 1.74 11.53
N ALA A 115 -5.42 2.78 11.61
CA ALA A 115 -6.84 2.68 11.88
C ALA A 115 -7.62 2.90 10.58
N LEU A 116 -8.39 1.88 10.14
CA LEU A 116 -9.37 2.03 9.06
C LEU A 116 -10.70 2.37 9.72
N VAL A 117 -11.16 3.60 9.51
CA VAL A 117 -12.29 4.18 10.22
C VAL A 117 -13.48 4.28 9.28
N PRO A 118 -14.61 3.56 9.55
CA PRO A 118 -15.88 3.84 8.90
C PRO A 118 -16.36 5.24 9.31
N VAL A 119 -16.65 6.10 8.34
CA VAL A 119 -17.12 7.48 8.58
C VAL A 119 -18.60 7.54 8.43
N ASP A 120 -19.12 7.08 7.29
CA ASP A 120 -20.54 6.98 7.03
C ASP A 120 -20.99 5.53 6.98
N THR A 121 -22.15 5.29 7.56
CA THR A 121 -22.78 3.97 7.61
C THR A 121 -24.28 4.12 7.35
N THR A 122 -24.88 3.09 6.75
CA THR A 122 -26.32 3.10 6.40
C THR A 122 -27.24 3.25 7.61
N VAL A 123 -26.82 2.74 8.77
CA VAL A 123 -27.51 2.83 10.05
C VAL A 123 -26.50 3.17 11.14
N ASP A 124 -26.92 3.89 12.18
CA ASP A 124 -26.07 4.19 13.34
C ASP A 124 -25.43 2.91 13.91
N ALA A 125 -24.13 2.78 13.69
CA ALA A 125 -23.36 1.61 14.09
C ALA A 125 -23.28 1.42 15.62
N THR A 126 -23.64 2.43 16.41
CA THR A 126 -23.74 2.33 17.88
C THR A 126 -25.04 1.65 18.33
N ARG A 127 -26.08 1.71 17.51
CA ARG A 127 -27.42 1.18 17.82
C ARG A 127 -27.73 -0.15 17.16
N SER A 128 -27.09 -0.45 16.06
CA SER A 128 -27.33 -1.68 15.30
C SER A 128 -26.03 -2.26 14.77
N ASN A 129 -25.88 -3.59 14.85
CA ASN A 129 -24.79 -4.32 14.21
C ASN A 129 -25.06 -4.61 12.72
N ALA A 130 -26.24 -4.22 12.20
CA ALA A 130 -26.62 -4.44 10.81
C ALA A 130 -26.47 -3.14 10.03
N PHE A 131 -25.23 -2.67 9.88
CA PHE A 131 -24.90 -1.49 9.08
C PHE A 131 -24.02 -1.90 7.90
N ASP A 132 -24.12 -1.18 6.80
CA ASP A 132 -23.16 -1.22 5.70
C ASP A 132 -22.32 0.06 5.74
N ILE A 133 -21.04 -0.06 5.36
CA ILE A 133 -20.05 1.01 5.42
C ILE A 133 -20.09 1.75 4.09
N GLN A 134 -20.46 3.02 4.10
CA GLN A 134 -20.55 3.85 2.91
C GLN A 134 -19.25 4.58 2.60
N THR A 135 -18.48 4.96 3.61
CA THR A 135 -17.18 5.61 3.43
C THR A 135 -16.15 5.13 4.44
N LEU A 136 -14.88 5.08 4.01
CA LEU A 136 -13.74 4.69 4.82
C LEU A 136 -12.68 5.78 4.78
N ARG A 137 -12.02 6.03 5.92
CA ARG A 137 -10.87 6.92 6.03
C ARG A 137 -9.73 6.28 6.80
N VAL A 138 -8.52 6.71 6.46
CA VAL A 138 -7.30 6.31 7.16
C VAL A 138 -7.06 7.25 8.35
N GLY A 139 -6.86 6.66 9.53
CA GLY A 139 -6.48 7.38 10.73
C GLY A 139 -5.19 6.88 11.35
N THR A 140 -4.47 7.76 12.05
CA THR A 140 -3.30 7.41 12.86
C THR A 140 -3.70 7.23 14.32
N VAL A 141 -3.19 6.18 14.97
CA VAL A 141 -3.50 5.91 16.38
C VAL A 141 -2.64 6.79 17.27
N SER A 142 -3.27 7.66 18.06
CA SER A 142 -2.58 8.54 19.01
C SER A 142 -2.46 7.90 20.40
N GLU A 143 -3.52 7.26 20.91
CA GLU A 143 -3.53 6.66 22.24
C GLU A 143 -4.37 5.38 22.29
N TRP A 144 -3.94 4.44 23.14
CA TRP A 144 -4.61 3.16 23.36
C TRP A 144 -5.32 3.12 24.71
N TYR A 145 -6.62 2.81 24.70
CA TYR A 145 -7.43 2.54 25.88
C TYR A 145 -7.92 1.09 25.91
N PRO A 146 -8.37 0.55 27.03
CA PRO A 146 -8.78 -0.85 27.11
C PRO A 146 -9.85 -1.26 26.07
N LYS A 147 -10.91 -0.47 25.89
CA LYS A 147 -12.01 -0.73 24.94
C LYS A 147 -12.13 0.28 23.82
N HIS A 148 -11.36 1.36 23.86
CA HIS A 148 -11.38 2.47 22.92
C HIS A 148 -10.01 2.73 22.37
N VAL A 149 -9.95 3.49 21.29
CA VAL A 149 -8.74 3.98 20.67
C VAL A 149 -8.94 5.44 20.30
N LYS A 150 -7.93 6.25 20.52
CA LYS A 150 -7.90 7.64 20.07
C LYS A 150 -7.20 7.70 18.73
N VAL A 151 -7.92 8.16 17.73
CA VAL A 151 -7.48 8.17 16.33
C VAL A 151 -7.51 9.59 15.82
N ASN A 152 -6.45 10.00 15.14
CA ASN A 152 -6.39 11.25 14.40
C ASN A 152 -6.82 10.98 12.96
N VAL A 153 -8.00 11.47 12.60
CA VAL A 153 -8.63 11.22 11.29
C VAL A 153 -9.10 12.54 10.68
N TYR A 154 -9.12 12.62 9.36
CA TYR A 154 -9.62 13.79 8.65
C TYR A 154 -11.14 13.87 8.74
N ASN A 155 -11.65 15.04 9.15
CA ASN A 155 -13.07 15.36 9.22
C ASN A 155 -13.44 16.25 8.03
N GLU A 156 -14.24 15.74 7.11
CA GLU A 156 -14.66 16.46 5.89
C GLU A 156 -15.52 17.68 6.17
N ASN A 157 -16.25 17.68 7.28
CA ASN A 157 -17.10 18.82 7.63
C ASN A 157 -16.30 20.03 8.17
N THR A 158 -15.17 19.78 8.80
CA THR A 158 -14.30 20.86 9.36
C THR A 158 -13.09 21.15 8.48
N GLY A 159 -12.77 20.25 7.53
CA GLY A 159 -11.61 20.37 6.66
C GLY A 159 -10.28 20.17 7.38
N HIS A 160 -10.27 19.61 8.57
CA HIS A 160 -9.09 19.41 9.40
C HIS A 160 -9.02 17.97 9.94
N ARG A 161 -7.82 17.56 10.36
CA ARG A 161 -7.65 16.32 11.12
C ARG A 161 -8.02 16.57 12.58
N GLU A 162 -8.85 15.71 13.14
CA GLU A 162 -9.33 15.76 14.52
C GLU A 162 -9.03 14.46 15.25
N GLU A 163 -8.74 14.57 16.54
CA GLU A 163 -8.57 13.42 17.41
C GLU A 163 -9.93 12.94 17.94
N VAL A 164 -10.33 11.75 17.56
CA VAL A 164 -11.62 11.16 17.92
C VAL A 164 -11.39 9.88 18.71
N ILE A 165 -12.15 9.69 19.81
CA ILE A 165 -12.12 8.46 20.60
C ILE A 165 -13.21 7.51 20.08
N LEU A 166 -12.80 6.38 19.50
CA LEU A 166 -13.68 5.40 18.89
C LEU A 166 -13.61 4.06 19.64
N PRO A 167 -14.71 3.29 19.71
CA PRO A 167 -14.67 1.94 20.25
C PRO A 167 -13.89 1.02 19.30
N LYS A 168 -13.00 0.19 19.87
CA LYS A 168 -12.20 -0.78 19.11
C LYS A 168 -13.01 -1.81 18.32
N SER A 169 -14.29 -1.96 18.65
CA SER A 169 -15.21 -2.86 17.92
C SER A 169 -15.62 -2.32 16.54
N MET A 170 -15.51 -1.01 16.31
CA MET A 170 -16.01 -0.34 15.10
C MET A 170 -14.90 0.05 14.15
N VAL A 171 -13.64 -0.02 14.58
CA VAL A 171 -12.47 0.40 13.81
C VAL A 171 -11.61 -0.81 13.53
N ALA A 172 -11.17 -0.98 12.29
CA ALA A 172 -10.17 -1.99 11.96
C ALA A 172 -8.78 -1.41 12.27
N LEU A 173 -8.14 -2.00 13.26
CA LEU A 173 -6.80 -1.60 13.72
C LEU A 173 -5.80 -2.60 13.19
N VAL A 174 -5.17 -2.26 12.07
CA VAL A 174 -4.22 -3.14 11.39
C VAL A 174 -2.82 -2.87 11.93
N GLU A 175 -2.19 -3.89 12.45
CA GLU A 175 -0.82 -3.85 12.94
C GLU A 175 0.13 -4.26 11.80
N ASN A 176 1.26 -3.58 11.70
CA ASN A 176 2.29 -3.92 10.73
C ASN A 176 2.83 -5.34 10.99
N PRO A 177 2.73 -6.28 10.05
CA PRO A 177 3.25 -7.63 10.21
C PRO A 177 4.77 -7.65 10.45
N PHE A 178 5.47 -6.58 10.06
CA PHE A 178 6.91 -6.38 10.29
C PHE A 178 7.21 -5.50 11.50
N LEU A 179 6.27 -5.33 12.44
CA LEU A 179 6.40 -4.44 13.60
C LEU A 179 7.71 -4.66 14.37
N HIS A 180 8.07 -5.90 14.64
CA HIS A 180 9.29 -6.23 15.38
C HIS A 180 10.57 -5.92 14.60
N ILE A 181 10.51 -5.91 13.29
CA ILE A 181 11.63 -5.60 12.39
C ILE A 181 11.78 -4.10 12.19
N MET A 182 10.67 -3.37 12.13
CA MET A 182 10.65 -1.95 11.76
C MET A 182 10.47 -1.02 12.97
N ASN A 183 9.47 -1.27 13.81
CA ASN A 183 8.99 -0.29 14.77
C ASN A 183 9.53 -0.49 16.20
N THR A 184 10.27 -1.57 16.47
CA THR A 184 10.94 -1.75 17.76
C THR A 184 12.17 -0.84 17.90
N PRO A 185 12.49 -0.35 19.11
CA PRO A 185 13.54 0.67 19.32
C PRO A 185 14.94 0.29 18.82
N ASN A 186 15.27 -1.01 18.81
CA ASN A 186 16.58 -1.51 18.38
C ASN A 186 16.60 -2.14 16.98
N SER A 187 15.51 -1.99 16.21
CA SER A 187 15.43 -2.53 14.86
C SER A 187 16.47 -1.89 13.92
N TYR A 188 16.82 -2.58 12.85
CA TYR A 188 17.69 -2.01 11.81
C TYR A 188 17.07 -0.77 11.18
N TYR A 189 15.75 -0.75 11.02
CA TYR A 189 15.01 0.41 10.53
C TYR A 189 15.19 1.63 11.45
N GLN A 190 15.02 1.49 12.76
CA GLN A 190 15.20 2.60 13.70
C GLN A 190 16.65 3.09 13.75
N LYS A 191 17.62 2.15 13.68
CA LYS A 191 19.05 2.52 13.57
C LYS A 191 19.35 3.26 12.27
N LEU A 192 18.76 2.82 11.16
CA LEU A 192 18.87 3.51 9.86
C LEU A 192 18.36 4.96 9.96
N LEU A 193 17.15 5.15 10.52
CA LEU A 193 16.57 6.49 10.69
C LEU A 193 17.43 7.40 11.58
N GLN A 194 18.05 6.85 12.62
CA GLN A 194 18.98 7.60 13.47
C GLN A 194 20.24 8.04 12.70
N LYS A 195 20.78 7.16 11.83
CA LYS A 195 21.96 7.47 11.04
C LYS A 195 21.67 8.50 9.93
N ILE A 196 20.51 8.39 9.28
CA ILE A 196 20.06 9.41 8.31
C ILE A 196 19.93 10.79 9.00
N LYS A 197 19.31 10.87 10.17
CA LYS A 197 19.24 12.11 10.94
C LYS A 197 20.61 12.68 11.30
N MET A 198 21.58 11.82 11.58
CA MET A 198 22.96 12.28 11.81
C MET A 198 23.60 12.84 10.56
N LEU A 199 23.36 12.24 9.38
CA LEU A 199 23.81 12.77 8.10
C LEU A 199 23.20 14.15 7.82
N ASP A 200 21.89 14.30 8.00
CA ASP A 200 21.18 15.58 7.80
C ASP A 200 21.80 16.69 8.64
N VAL A 201 22.10 16.41 9.91
CA VAL A 201 22.76 17.37 10.81
C VAL A 201 24.16 17.73 10.34
N ILE A 202 24.93 16.77 9.83
CA ILE A 202 26.29 17.01 9.31
C ILE A 202 26.19 17.83 8.02
N ASP A 203 25.27 17.51 7.14
CA ASP A 203 25.05 18.24 5.88
C ASP A 203 24.63 19.70 6.17
N GLU A 204 23.72 19.91 7.14
CA GLU A 204 23.34 21.25 7.57
C GLU A 204 24.51 22.02 8.17
N GLN A 205 25.35 21.36 8.97
CA GLN A 205 26.58 21.97 9.51
C GLN A 205 27.57 22.32 8.40
N SER A 206 27.75 21.41 7.44
CA SER A 206 28.63 21.62 6.27
C SER A 206 28.11 22.75 5.37
N ALA A 207 26.80 22.76 5.10
CA ALA A 207 26.15 23.80 4.30
C ALA A 207 26.17 25.17 4.98
N SER A 208 26.12 25.21 6.31
CA SER A 208 26.18 26.48 7.09
C SER A 208 27.58 27.09 7.17
N GLY A 209 28.59 26.46 6.56
CA GLY A 209 29.98 26.93 6.59
C GLY A 209 30.60 26.91 8.00
N LYS A 210 29.97 26.23 8.96
CA LYS A 210 30.52 26.07 10.30
C LYS A 210 31.69 25.11 10.26
N LEU A 211 32.90 25.67 10.28
CA LEU A 211 34.14 24.91 10.34
C LEU A 211 34.41 24.50 11.80
N ASP A 212 34.74 23.22 12.02
CA ASP A 212 35.31 22.77 13.29
C ASP A 212 36.72 23.39 13.41
N LEU A 213 36.85 24.46 14.17
CA LEU A 213 38.09 25.19 14.35
C LEU A 213 38.58 25.10 15.77
N ILE A 214 39.86 24.82 15.95
CA ILE A 214 40.54 25.01 17.22
C ILE A 214 41.29 26.35 17.14
N ILE A 215 40.91 27.27 17.98
CA ILE A 215 41.56 28.57 18.11
C ILE A 215 42.50 28.48 19.29
N GLN A 216 43.81 28.50 19.03
CA GLN A 216 44.83 28.54 20.08
C GLN A 216 45.11 30.01 20.39
N LEU A 217 44.72 30.44 21.58
CA LEU A 217 44.94 31.79 22.08
C LEU A 217 46.36 31.93 22.71
N PRO A 218 46.99 33.10 22.62
CA PRO A 218 48.35 33.31 23.14
C PRO A 218 48.40 33.42 24.68
N TYR A 219 47.32 33.17 25.35
CA TYR A 219 47.20 33.32 26.79
C TYR A 219 46.43 32.15 27.44
N VAL A 220 46.68 31.90 28.72
CA VAL A 220 45.98 30.88 29.51
C VAL A 220 44.70 31.42 30.11
N ILE A 221 43.57 30.73 29.90
CA ILE A 221 42.26 31.11 30.42
C ILE A 221 42.13 30.66 31.90
N LYS A 222 42.57 31.50 32.86
CA LYS A 222 42.44 31.23 34.29
C LYS A 222 41.50 32.18 35.05
N SER A 223 41.05 33.27 34.45
CA SER A 223 40.15 34.24 35.07
C SER A 223 38.91 34.46 34.22
N ASP A 224 37.82 34.93 34.87
CA ASP A 224 36.56 35.20 34.16
C ASP A 224 36.71 36.30 33.11
N ALA A 225 37.56 37.29 33.36
CA ALA A 225 37.86 38.36 32.39
C ALA A 225 38.52 37.77 31.12
N ARG A 226 39.45 36.82 31.26
CA ARG A 226 40.09 36.17 30.11
C ARG A 226 39.15 35.18 29.39
N ARG A 227 38.19 34.58 30.09
CA ARG A 227 37.13 33.77 29.53
C ARG A 227 36.22 34.62 28.64
N GLN A 228 35.78 35.78 29.13
CA GLN A 228 34.99 36.73 28.36
C GLN A 228 35.73 37.26 27.13
N GLN A 229 37.03 37.48 27.23
CA GLN A 229 37.88 37.87 26.10
C GLN A 229 37.99 36.77 25.06
N ALA A 230 38.12 35.50 25.49
CA ALA A 230 38.14 34.35 24.60
C ALA A 230 36.79 34.12 23.87
N GLU A 231 35.67 34.32 24.61
CA GLU A 231 34.33 34.25 24.01
C GLU A 231 34.06 35.40 23.02
N ALA A 232 34.50 36.59 23.33
CA ALA A 232 34.40 37.73 22.41
C ALA A 232 35.19 37.47 21.11
N ARG A 233 36.41 36.92 21.24
CA ARG A 233 37.23 36.57 20.09
C ARG A 233 36.64 35.44 19.27
N ARG A 234 36.05 34.39 19.91
CA ARG A 234 35.30 33.38 19.22
C ARG A 234 34.17 33.93 18.38
N LYS A 235 33.34 34.82 18.97
CA LYS A 235 32.22 35.49 18.30
C LYS A 235 32.70 36.35 17.12
N ASP A 236 33.80 37.03 17.27
CA ASP A 236 34.38 37.87 16.21
C ASP A 236 34.81 37.01 15.00
N ILE A 237 35.51 35.88 15.24
CA ILE A 237 35.88 34.93 14.19
C ILE A 237 34.65 34.28 13.55
N GLU A 238 33.66 33.90 14.35
CA GLU A 238 32.40 33.33 13.87
C GLU A 238 31.64 34.35 12.97
N MET A 239 31.63 35.60 13.33
CA MET A 239 31.04 36.70 12.55
C MET A 239 31.80 36.94 11.25
N GLN A 240 33.12 36.93 11.29
CA GLN A 240 33.97 37.09 10.10
C GLN A 240 33.76 35.92 9.10
N LEU A 241 33.69 34.69 9.60
CA LEU A 241 33.48 33.51 8.77
C LEU A 241 32.08 33.48 8.17
N SER A 242 31.03 33.80 8.97
CA SER A 242 29.66 33.85 8.50
C SER A 242 29.37 34.99 7.52
N GLY A 243 30.06 36.11 7.66
CA GLY A 243 29.98 37.29 6.76
C GLY A 243 30.85 37.18 5.52
N SER A 244 31.78 36.23 5.48
CA SER A 244 32.72 36.07 4.37
C SER A 244 32.21 35.12 3.32
N ARG A 245 32.07 35.56 2.06
CA ARG A 245 31.67 34.71 0.92
C ARG A 245 32.66 33.57 0.63
N TYR A 246 33.91 33.66 1.11
CA TYR A 246 34.96 32.71 0.89
C TYR A 246 35.51 32.04 2.15
N GLY A 247 34.85 32.23 3.32
CA GLY A 247 35.28 31.62 4.58
C GLY A 247 36.63 32.15 5.08
N ILE A 248 36.97 33.41 4.83
CA ILE A 248 38.23 34.03 5.25
C ILE A 248 38.01 34.78 6.55
N ALA A 249 38.85 34.49 7.54
CA ALA A 249 38.92 35.23 8.81
C ALA A 249 40.36 35.74 9.03
N TYR A 250 40.49 36.92 9.66
CA TYR A 250 41.78 37.49 10.02
C TYR A 250 42.19 37.04 11.42
N THR A 251 43.44 36.59 11.56
CA THR A 251 44.02 36.21 12.85
C THR A 251 45.23 37.07 13.18
N ASP A 252 45.44 37.28 14.47
CA ASP A 252 46.68 37.91 14.96
C ASP A 252 47.84 36.92 14.83
N GLY A 253 49.05 37.41 14.57
CA GLY A 253 50.26 36.59 14.37
C GLY A 253 50.62 35.66 15.55
N THR A 254 49.99 35.85 16.70
CA THR A 254 50.17 35.04 17.90
C THR A 254 49.07 33.97 18.10
N GLU A 255 48.02 34.01 17.26
CA GLU A 255 46.92 33.05 17.30
C GLU A 255 47.15 31.97 16.21
N LYS A 256 46.85 30.73 16.54
CA LYS A 256 46.89 29.62 15.59
C LYS A 256 45.50 29.04 15.44
N ILE A 257 44.96 29.11 14.25
CA ILE A 257 43.69 28.45 13.90
C ILE A 257 44.02 27.14 13.18
N THR A 258 43.54 26.06 13.71
CA THR A 258 43.68 24.72 13.12
C THR A 258 42.29 24.23 12.76
N GLN A 259 42.07 23.98 11.47
CA GLN A 259 40.84 23.33 10.99
C GLN A 259 40.92 21.85 11.26
N LEU A 260 39.91 21.33 11.93
CA LEU A 260 39.75 19.90 12.16
C LEU A 260 39.03 19.30 10.95
N ASN A 261 39.78 18.61 10.12
CA ASN A 261 39.19 17.86 9.02
C ASN A 261 38.70 16.52 9.58
N ARG A 262 37.40 16.40 9.89
CA ARG A 262 36.79 15.14 10.31
C ARG A 262 36.36 14.37 9.07
N SER A 263 37.01 13.24 8.81
CA SER A 263 36.59 12.27 7.79
C SER A 263 35.39 11.43 8.27
N VAL A 264 34.39 12.06 8.93
CA VAL A 264 33.25 11.35 9.54
C VAL A 264 32.25 10.88 8.48
N GLU A 265 32.19 11.58 7.34
CA GLU A 265 31.18 11.36 6.32
C GLU A 265 31.27 9.98 5.65
N ASN A 266 32.44 9.54 5.24
CA ASN A 266 32.61 8.27 4.50
C ASN A 266 32.18 7.05 5.33
N ASN A 267 32.41 7.04 6.66
CA ASN A 267 32.01 5.92 7.50
C ASN A 267 30.52 5.93 7.80
N LEU A 268 29.88 7.09 7.84
CA LEU A 268 28.45 7.20 8.09
C LEU A 268 27.62 6.77 6.88
N PHE A 269 28.05 7.13 5.66
CA PHE A 269 27.44 6.66 4.42
C PHE A 269 27.48 5.13 4.33
N ASN A 270 28.62 4.52 4.57
CA ASN A 270 28.75 3.06 4.58
C ASN A 270 27.85 2.39 5.64
N GLN A 271 27.66 3.03 6.80
CA GLN A 271 26.73 2.54 7.81
C GLN A 271 25.28 2.66 7.39
N VAL A 272 24.87 3.77 6.74
CA VAL A 272 23.53 3.96 6.22
C VAL A 272 23.23 2.91 5.15
N GLU A 273 24.14 2.71 4.21
CA GLU A 273 24.02 1.69 3.16
C GLU A 273 23.91 0.28 3.77
N TYR A 274 24.75 -0.05 4.73
CA TYR A 274 24.67 -1.34 5.45
C TYR A 274 23.31 -1.54 6.12
N TYR A 275 22.82 -0.56 6.89
CA TYR A 275 21.53 -0.68 7.57
C TYR A 275 20.36 -0.70 6.60
N MET A 276 20.43 0.06 5.52
CA MET A 276 19.41 0.04 4.46
C MET A 276 19.31 -1.37 3.85
N LYS A 277 20.44 -1.97 3.48
CA LYS A 277 20.50 -3.31 2.93
C LYS A 277 19.99 -4.38 3.92
N GLN A 278 20.35 -4.27 5.20
CA GLN A 278 19.87 -5.20 6.22
C GLN A 278 18.35 -5.07 6.43
N TRP A 279 17.84 -3.86 6.49
CA TRP A 279 16.40 -3.62 6.61
C TRP A 279 15.64 -4.14 5.41
N MET A 280 16.07 -3.83 4.19
CA MET A 280 15.45 -4.31 2.96
C MET A 280 15.43 -5.85 2.89
N ASN A 281 16.54 -6.51 3.25
CA ASN A 281 16.59 -7.97 3.30
C ASN A 281 15.61 -8.57 4.32
N GLN A 282 15.42 -7.91 5.47
CA GLN A 282 14.50 -8.39 6.51
C GLN A 282 13.03 -8.30 6.10
N ILE A 283 12.64 -7.24 5.40
CA ILE A 283 11.27 -7.10 4.88
C ILE A 283 11.08 -7.80 3.54
N GLY A 284 12.15 -8.30 2.92
CA GLY A 284 12.08 -9.06 1.68
C GLY A 284 11.96 -8.23 0.42
N ILE A 285 12.47 -6.98 0.41
CA ILE A 285 12.54 -6.12 -0.78
C ILE A 285 13.95 -6.19 -1.35
N PRO A 286 14.16 -6.87 -2.47
CA PRO A 286 15.44 -6.79 -3.19
C PRO A 286 15.59 -5.44 -3.89
N GLU A 287 16.83 -4.99 -4.06
CA GLU A 287 17.15 -3.73 -4.74
C GLU A 287 16.62 -3.72 -6.18
N SER A 288 16.63 -4.88 -6.85
CA SER A 288 16.10 -5.06 -8.21
C SER A 288 14.59 -4.76 -8.34
N VAL A 289 13.82 -4.86 -7.26
CA VAL A 289 12.41 -4.43 -7.26
C VAL A 289 12.29 -2.90 -7.27
N LEU A 290 13.21 -2.21 -6.61
CA LEU A 290 13.20 -0.74 -6.55
C LEU A 290 13.68 -0.10 -7.85
N ASP A 291 14.66 -0.70 -8.51
CA ASP A 291 15.22 -0.23 -9.77
C ASP A 291 14.51 -0.77 -11.01
N GLY A 292 13.57 -1.72 -10.84
CA GLY A 292 12.77 -2.29 -11.92
C GLY A 292 13.48 -3.39 -12.74
N THR A 293 14.61 -3.91 -12.27
CA THR A 293 15.38 -4.97 -12.94
C THR A 293 15.08 -6.37 -12.42
N ALA A 294 14.08 -6.51 -11.53
CA ALA A 294 13.71 -7.78 -10.93
C ALA A 294 13.21 -8.78 -11.97
N ASP A 295 13.70 -10.01 -11.90
CA ASP A 295 13.19 -11.13 -12.68
C ASP A 295 11.88 -11.68 -12.08
N GLU A 296 11.21 -12.56 -12.80
CA GLU A 296 9.94 -13.17 -12.40
C GLU A 296 10.04 -13.88 -11.03
N ALA A 297 11.10 -14.65 -10.82
CA ALA A 297 11.31 -15.37 -9.56
C ALA A 297 11.48 -14.43 -8.37
N THR A 298 12.19 -13.32 -8.56
CA THR A 298 12.37 -12.27 -7.55
C THR A 298 11.07 -11.54 -7.25
N MET A 299 10.29 -11.22 -8.29
CA MET A 299 8.97 -10.60 -8.13
C MET A 299 7.99 -11.52 -7.38
N LEU A 300 7.98 -12.82 -7.69
CA LEU A 300 7.17 -13.80 -6.98
C LEU A 300 7.57 -13.94 -5.51
N ASN A 301 8.87 -13.95 -5.21
CA ASN A 301 9.37 -13.95 -3.84
C ASN A 301 8.97 -12.69 -3.09
N TYR A 302 9.09 -11.51 -3.71
CA TYR A 302 8.66 -10.25 -3.16
C TYR A 302 7.16 -10.24 -2.87
N GLN A 303 6.35 -10.72 -3.80
CA GLN A 303 4.90 -10.82 -3.64
C GLN A 303 4.53 -11.71 -2.44
N ASN A 304 5.09 -12.92 -2.36
CA ASN A 304 4.74 -13.86 -1.30
C ASN A 304 5.29 -13.49 0.08
N ARG A 305 6.47 -12.87 0.15
CA ARG A 305 7.15 -12.58 1.43
C ARG A 305 6.85 -11.20 1.97
N THR A 306 6.53 -10.23 1.11
CA THR A 306 6.35 -8.82 1.51
C THR A 306 4.91 -8.39 1.33
N LEU A 307 4.35 -8.51 0.13
CA LEU A 307 3.01 -7.98 -0.16
C LEU A 307 1.91 -8.82 0.50
N GLU A 308 1.99 -10.13 0.43
CA GLU A 308 0.96 -11.04 0.96
C GLU A 308 0.75 -10.94 2.47
N PRO A 309 1.76 -10.88 3.33
CA PRO A 309 1.56 -10.66 4.76
C PRO A 309 0.86 -9.34 5.08
N ILE A 310 1.16 -8.28 4.31
CA ILE A 310 0.56 -6.95 4.48
C ILE A 310 -0.92 -6.98 4.11
N ILE A 311 -1.25 -7.48 2.92
CA ILE A 311 -2.64 -7.52 2.43
C ILE A 311 -3.49 -8.46 3.29
N SER A 312 -2.93 -9.59 3.76
CA SER A 312 -3.59 -10.51 4.67
C SER A 312 -3.92 -9.85 6.01
N ALA A 313 -2.99 -9.10 6.60
CA ALA A 313 -3.24 -8.37 7.85
C ALA A 313 -4.38 -7.37 7.70
N ILE A 314 -4.47 -6.66 6.57
CA ILE A 314 -5.53 -5.70 6.27
C ILE A 314 -6.87 -6.43 6.11
N THR A 315 -6.95 -7.44 5.27
CA THR A 315 -8.19 -8.15 4.96
C THR A 315 -8.73 -8.91 6.16
N ASP A 316 -7.88 -9.55 6.95
CA ASP A 316 -8.28 -10.26 8.16
C ASP A 316 -8.85 -9.33 9.24
N GLU A 317 -8.22 -8.17 9.44
CA GLU A 317 -8.73 -7.21 10.41
C GLU A 317 -10.03 -6.54 9.94
N MET A 318 -10.16 -6.22 8.66
CA MET A 318 -11.40 -5.73 8.07
C MET A 318 -12.51 -6.79 8.20
N LYS A 319 -12.25 -8.04 7.86
CA LYS A 319 -13.18 -9.16 8.03
C LYS A 319 -13.61 -9.33 9.50
N ARG A 320 -12.68 -9.16 10.43
CA ARG A 320 -12.96 -9.27 11.87
C ARG A 320 -13.85 -8.15 12.37
N LYS A 321 -13.69 -6.92 11.88
CA LYS A 321 -14.35 -5.72 12.40
C LYS A 321 -15.57 -5.28 11.61
N PHE A 322 -15.52 -5.36 10.31
CA PHE A 322 -16.58 -4.84 9.43
C PHE A 322 -17.67 -5.86 9.16
N LEU A 323 -17.37 -7.16 9.27
CA LEU A 323 -18.36 -8.20 9.10
C LEU A 323 -18.85 -8.71 10.46
N THR A 324 -20.17 -8.73 10.65
CA THR A 324 -20.79 -9.29 11.85
C THR A 324 -20.57 -10.81 11.92
N LYS A 325 -20.69 -11.40 13.12
CA LYS A 325 -20.62 -12.87 13.28
C LYS A 325 -21.63 -13.58 12.39
N THR A 326 -22.85 -13.05 12.32
CA THR A 326 -23.93 -13.61 11.47
C THR A 326 -23.61 -13.54 9.98
N ALA A 327 -23.02 -12.43 9.52
CA ALA A 327 -22.58 -12.28 8.14
C ALA A 327 -21.51 -13.32 7.78
N ARG A 328 -20.50 -13.48 8.63
CA ARG A 328 -19.46 -14.50 8.46
C ARG A 328 -20.00 -15.94 8.48
N THR A 329 -20.95 -16.25 9.36
CA THR A 329 -21.60 -17.57 9.38
C THR A 329 -22.43 -17.83 8.11
N LYS A 330 -22.93 -16.79 7.45
CA LYS A 330 -23.60 -16.87 6.14
C LYS A 330 -22.62 -16.87 4.95
N GLY A 331 -21.35 -17.11 5.19
CA GLY A 331 -20.32 -17.21 4.17
C GLY A 331 -19.77 -15.87 3.68
N GLN A 332 -20.15 -14.71 4.26
CA GLN A 332 -19.54 -13.43 3.86
C GLN A 332 -18.10 -13.34 4.33
N SER A 333 -17.23 -12.84 3.46
CA SER A 333 -15.81 -12.66 3.71
C SER A 333 -15.28 -11.44 2.97
N ILE A 334 -14.10 -10.98 3.36
CA ILE A 334 -13.31 -10.02 2.58
C ILE A 334 -12.07 -10.79 2.12
N MET A 335 -11.84 -10.82 0.83
CA MET A 335 -10.72 -11.54 0.22
C MET A 335 -9.94 -10.63 -0.71
N PHE A 336 -8.69 -10.96 -0.90
CA PHE A 336 -7.89 -10.37 -1.96
C PHE A 336 -7.67 -11.38 -3.07
N PHE A 337 -7.59 -10.89 -4.30
CA PHE A 337 -7.38 -11.71 -5.48
C PHE A 337 -5.99 -11.45 -6.02
N LYS A 338 -5.26 -12.54 -6.29
CA LYS A 338 -3.98 -12.47 -6.97
C LYS A 338 -4.23 -12.74 -8.45
N ASP A 339 -3.72 -11.88 -9.30
CA ASP A 339 -3.66 -12.19 -10.72
C ASP A 339 -2.46 -13.11 -10.97
N PRO A 340 -2.69 -14.40 -11.25
CA PRO A 340 -1.61 -15.36 -11.48
C PRO A 340 -0.86 -15.09 -12.79
N PHE A 341 -1.43 -14.27 -13.68
CA PHE A 341 -0.88 -13.97 -15.00
C PHE A 341 -0.12 -12.65 -15.06
N ALA A 342 -0.25 -11.79 -14.04
CA ALA A 342 0.40 -10.47 -14.01
C ALA A 342 1.93 -10.50 -14.17
N LEU A 343 2.57 -11.60 -13.77
CA LEU A 343 4.02 -11.79 -13.85
C LEU A 343 4.44 -12.74 -14.97
N VAL A 344 3.49 -13.26 -15.77
CA VAL A 344 3.80 -14.21 -16.83
C VAL A 344 4.26 -13.48 -18.08
N PRO A 345 5.46 -13.79 -18.62
CA PRO A 345 5.90 -13.23 -19.89
C PRO A 345 4.94 -13.58 -21.03
N VAL A 346 4.70 -12.63 -21.93
CA VAL A 346 3.73 -12.78 -23.02
C VAL A 346 4.01 -14.00 -23.92
N ASN A 347 5.28 -14.37 -24.10
CA ASN A 347 5.68 -15.55 -24.86
C ASN A 347 5.29 -16.88 -24.20
N GLN A 348 5.15 -16.91 -22.87
CA GLN A 348 4.71 -18.11 -22.13
C GLN A 348 3.18 -18.15 -21.97
N MET A 349 2.51 -17.02 -22.11
CA MET A 349 1.06 -16.91 -21.94
C MET A 349 0.29 -17.79 -22.93
N ALA A 350 0.78 -17.92 -24.17
CA ALA A 350 0.18 -18.78 -25.17
C ALA A 350 0.22 -20.28 -24.75
N ASP A 351 1.34 -20.74 -24.20
CA ASP A 351 1.51 -22.12 -23.74
C ASP A 351 0.64 -22.42 -22.51
N ILE A 352 0.47 -21.44 -21.63
CA ILE A 352 -0.38 -21.55 -20.43
C ILE A 352 -1.85 -21.55 -20.85
N ALA A 353 -2.25 -20.66 -21.75
CA ALA A 353 -3.59 -20.59 -22.30
C ALA A 353 -4.00 -21.91 -22.97
N ASP A 354 -3.13 -22.48 -23.81
CA ASP A 354 -3.37 -23.77 -24.45
C ASP A 354 -3.56 -24.90 -23.41
N LYS A 355 -2.69 -24.97 -22.39
CA LYS A 355 -2.79 -25.98 -21.34
C LYS A 355 -4.05 -25.83 -20.48
N PHE A 356 -4.45 -24.59 -20.16
CA PHE A 356 -5.60 -24.33 -19.30
C PHE A 356 -6.91 -24.59 -20.05
N THR A 357 -6.99 -24.22 -21.32
CA THR A 357 -8.16 -24.55 -22.16
C THR A 357 -8.29 -26.05 -22.38
N ARG A 358 -7.20 -26.76 -22.72
CA ARG A 358 -7.22 -28.21 -22.96
C ARG A 358 -7.61 -29.02 -21.71
N ASN A 359 -7.29 -28.54 -20.52
CA ASN A 359 -7.59 -29.24 -19.27
C ASN A 359 -8.87 -28.75 -18.59
N GLU A 360 -9.74 -28.02 -19.28
CA GLU A 360 -11.01 -27.52 -18.76
C GLU A 360 -10.85 -26.65 -17.49
N ILE A 361 -9.75 -25.90 -17.38
CA ILE A 361 -9.47 -25.03 -16.23
C ILE A 361 -10.05 -23.65 -16.47
N LEU A 362 -9.88 -23.09 -17.68
CA LEU A 362 -10.38 -21.79 -18.10
C LEU A 362 -11.09 -21.88 -19.45
N THR A 363 -12.13 -21.07 -19.62
CA THR A 363 -12.82 -20.90 -20.89
C THR A 363 -12.04 -20.00 -21.83
N SER A 364 -12.36 -20.05 -23.13
CA SER A 364 -11.74 -19.16 -24.12
C SER A 364 -12.00 -17.69 -23.83
N ASN A 365 -13.18 -17.33 -23.32
CA ASN A 365 -13.52 -15.95 -22.98
C ASN A 365 -12.79 -15.46 -21.74
N GLU A 366 -12.59 -16.30 -20.72
CA GLU A 366 -11.77 -15.96 -19.53
C GLU A 366 -10.32 -15.69 -19.93
N ILE A 367 -9.74 -16.50 -20.81
CA ILE A 367 -8.38 -16.26 -21.34
C ILE A 367 -8.32 -14.97 -22.15
N ARG A 368 -9.30 -14.70 -23.01
CA ARG A 368 -9.38 -13.43 -23.76
C ARG A 368 -9.45 -12.23 -22.84
N GLN A 369 -10.21 -12.34 -21.76
CA GLN A 369 -10.32 -11.28 -20.73
C GLN A 369 -8.98 -11.04 -20.03
N ILE A 370 -8.29 -12.09 -19.62
CA ILE A 370 -6.94 -12.02 -19.01
C ILE A 370 -5.94 -11.33 -19.96
N MET A 371 -6.03 -11.63 -21.26
CA MET A 371 -5.18 -11.00 -22.28
C MET A 371 -5.63 -9.58 -22.67
N GLY A 372 -6.72 -9.07 -22.11
CA GLY A 372 -7.28 -7.76 -22.45
C GLY A 372 -8.07 -7.70 -23.76
N PHE A 373 -8.46 -8.85 -24.32
CA PHE A 373 -9.30 -8.91 -25.51
C PHE A 373 -10.79 -8.94 -25.15
N LYS A 374 -11.62 -8.34 -26.01
CA LYS A 374 -13.07 -8.43 -25.87
C LYS A 374 -13.53 -9.89 -25.92
N PRO A 375 -14.45 -10.34 -25.02
CA PRO A 375 -15.06 -11.66 -25.12
C PRO A 375 -15.67 -11.92 -26.50
N SER A 376 -15.65 -13.17 -26.94
CA SER A 376 -16.33 -13.60 -28.15
C SER A 376 -17.83 -13.73 -27.88
N ASP A 377 -18.66 -13.37 -28.85
CA ASP A 377 -20.11 -13.53 -28.76
C ASP A 377 -20.57 -14.98 -29.03
N ASP A 378 -19.63 -15.89 -29.32
CA ASP A 378 -19.91 -17.32 -29.54
C ASP A 378 -20.16 -18.02 -28.19
N PRO A 379 -21.36 -18.66 -27.98
CA PRO A 379 -21.68 -19.38 -26.77
C PRO A 379 -20.64 -20.46 -26.39
N LYS A 380 -19.98 -21.09 -27.37
CA LYS A 380 -18.94 -22.09 -27.14
C LYS A 380 -17.69 -21.52 -26.48
N ALA A 381 -17.48 -20.21 -26.53
CA ALA A 381 -16.32 -19.57 -25.93
C ALA A 381 -16.44 -19.46 -24.39
N ASP A 382 -17.64 -19.66 -23.84
CA ASP A 382 -17.92 -19.69 -22.38
C ASP A 382 -18.04 -21.12 -21.83
N GLU A 383 -17.87 -22.14 -22.68
CA GLU A 383 -17.89 -23.53 -22.28
C GLU A 383 -16.48 -24.03 -21.97
N LEU A 384 -16.35 -24.87 -20.93
CA LEU A 384 -15.12 -25.58 -20.66
C LEU A 384 -15.01 -26.75 -21.65
N VAL A 385 -14.03 -26.69 -22.55
CA VAL A 385 -13.89 -27.64 -23.64
C VAL A 385 -12.57 -28.39 -23.52
N ASN A 386 -12.64 -29.76 -23.46
CA ASN A 386 -11.47 -30.59 -23.52
C ASN A 386 -11.17 -30.95 -24.99
N SER A 387 -10.21 -30.31 -25.60
CA SER A 387 -9.84 -30.58 -27.01
C SER A 387 -9.18 -31.95 -27.23
N ASN A 388 -8.89 -32.70 -26.17
CA ASN A 388 -8.35 -34.08 -26.25
C ASN A 388 -9.46 -35.13 -26.23
N MET A 389 -10.72 -34.78 -26.00
CA MET A 389 -11.87 -35.66 -26.09
C MET A 389 -12.64 -35.42 -27.39
N PRO A 390 -13.16 -36.49 -28.05
CA PRO A 390 -14.08 -36.31 -29.18
C PRO A 390 -15.30 -35.50 -28.68
N GLN A 391 -15.52 -34.35 -29.25
CA GLN A 391 -16.72 -33.57 -28.94
C GLN A 391 -17.93 -34.30 -29.55
N GLU A 392 -18.94 -34.60 -28.73
CA GLU A 392 -20.24 -35.02 -29.26
C GLU A 392 -20.78 -33.82 -30.04
N ASP A 393 -20.91 -34.05 -31.37
CA ASP A 393 -21.63 -33.09 -32.23
C ASP A 393 -23.07 -33.03 -31.73
N THR A 394 -23.36 -32.06 -30.88
CA THR A 394 -24.74 -31.66 -30.60
C THR A 394 -25.23 -31.01 -31.88
N GLY A 395 -25.70 -31.84 -32.81
CA GLY A 395 -26.22 -31.41 -34.08
C GLY A 395 -27.41 -30.48 -33.93
N VAL A 396 -27.10 -29.20 -33.86
CA VAL A 396 -28.05 -28.15 -34.21
C VAL A 396 -27.96 -28.00 -35.75
N VAL A 397 -28.73 -28.77 -36.45
CA VAL A 397 -29.00 -28.54 -37.88
C VAL A 397 -29.65 -27.17 -37.99
N PRO A 398 -29.08 -26.23 -38.76
CA PRO A 398 -29.75 -24.97 -39.00
C PRO A 398 -31.06 -25.23 -39.77
N PRO A 399 -32.17 -24.56 -39.43
CA PRO A 399 -33.41 -24.78 -40.14
C PRO A 399 -33.31 -24.18 -41.54
N GLY A 400 -33.16 -25.02 -42.56
CA GLY A 400 -33.19 -24.59 -43.94
C GLY A 400 -32.45 -25.36 -45.01
N GLU A 401 -32.10 -26.62 -44.81
CA GLU A 401 -31.67 -27.48 -45.95
C GLU A 401 -32.51 -28.74 -45.96
N GLU A 402 -33.45 -28.80 -46.93
CA GLU A 402 -34.23 -29.99 -47.26
C GLU A 402 -33.27 -31.09 -47.78
N ALA A 403 -33.36 -32.27 -47.16
CA ALA A 403 -32.65 -33.47 -47.61
C ALA A 403 -33.13 -33.87 -49.00
N PRO A 404 -32.24 -34.25 -49.94
CA PRO A 404 -32.64 -34.83 -51.23
C PRO A 404 -33.24 -36.22 -51.04
N ALA A 405 -34.42 -36.44 -51.67
CA ALA A 405 -35.20 -37.65 -51.63
C ALA A 405 -34.38 -38.86 -52.10
N GLU A 406 -34.43 -39.96 -51.35
CA GLU A 406 -33.94 -41.26 -51.77
C GLU A 406 -34.83 -41.82 -52.89
N GLU A 407 -34.32 -41.93 -54.09
CA GLU A 407 -34.91 -42.75 -55.19
C GLU A 407 -34.62 -44.24 -54.89
N SER A 408 -35.71 -44.96 -54.64
CA SER A 408 -35.74 -46.43 -54.64
C SER A 408 -35.66 -46.94 -56.05
N GLY A 409 -34.52 -47.56 -56.41
CA GLY A 409 -34.34 -48.29 -57.64
C GLY A 409 -33.90 -49.68 -57.38
N SER A 410 -34.84 -50.65 -57.57
CA SER A 410 -34.63 -52.10 -57.52
C SER A 410 -33.86 -52.60 -58.72
N GLY A 411 -33.07 -53.67 -58.59
CA GLY A 411 -32.83 -54.60 -59.65
C GLY A 411 -31.38 -55.08 -59.88
N GLY A 412 -31.13 -56.28 -59.51
CA GLY A 412 -30.69 -57.34 -60.42
C GLY A 412 -29.24 -57.77 -60.39
N ILE A 413 -29.00 -58.87 -59.72
CA ILE A 413 -28.29 -60.08 -60.09
C ILE A 413 -27.09 -59.95 -61.08
N GLY A 414 -25.93 -60.53 -60.70
CA GLY A 414 -24.94 -60.97 -61.67
C GLY A 414 -23.54 -61.17 -61.10
N ASP A 415 -23.32 -62.35 -60.55
CA ASP A 415 -22.15 -63.25 -60.70
C ASP A 415 -20.93 -62.71 -61.49
N THR A 416 -19.77 -62.91 -60.97
CA THR A 416 -18.70 -63.73 -61.51
C THR A 416 -17.27 -63.25 -61.24
N LEU A 417 -16.58 -63.99 -60.41
CA LEU A 417 -15.22 -64.53 -60.59
C LEU A 417 -13.98 -63.68 -60.81
N LEU A 418 -13.11 -63.86 -59.86
CA LEU A 418 -11.72 -64.33 -59.90
C LEU A 418 -10.66 -63.52 -60.67
N SER A 419 -9.60 -63.42 -59.97
CA SER A 419 -8.19 -63.69 -60.29
C SER A 419 -7.32 -62.41 -60.37
N GLU A 420 -6.35 -62.46 -59.56
CA GLU A 420 -4.92 -62.65 -59.66
C GLU A 420 -4.09 -61.40 -59.81
N LEU A 421 -3.20 -61.35 -58.86
CA LEU A 421 -1.73 -61.14 -58.97
C LEU A 421 -1.22 -59.89 -59.76
N ASP A 422 -0.63 -58.91 -59.12
CA ASP A 422 0.82 -58.83 -58.83
C ASP A 422 1.11 -57.79 -57.79
#